data_3312df837a408c4f227f9ef52cb1c45f
#
_entry.id   3312df837a408c4f227f9ef52cb1c45f
#
_cell.length_a   1.000
_cell.length_b   1.000
_cell.length_c   1.000
_cell.angle_alpha   90.00
_cell.angle_beta   90.00
_cell.angle_gamma   90.00
#
_symmetry.space_group_name_H-M   'P 1'
#
loop_
_entity.id
_entity.type
_entity.pdbx_description
1 polymer ?
#
loop_
_entity_poly.entity_id
_entity_poly.type
_entity_poly.pdbx_seq_one_letter_code
_entity_poly.pdbx_strand_id
1 'polypeptide(L)'
;MIKGLKDAQIADGLPRVLGEQPWVRALSLAMLELHRKTMDYINGSQIYTAIDTVAEEVLDALAVNWKIDWYDTGYDIEQKRRIVKTALNIRRTMGTAGAARTQADAIYPGTKLEEWFEYGGTHGKFRLRVNITTVEERQKFAAMTIAEIERRLAAAKRFSAHLEEVEYYDAGGTATAYGIAAMA
;
A
#
# COMPACT_ATOMS: atom_id res chain seq x y z
N MET A 1 36.17 17.58 1.70
CA MET A 1 35.14 16.78 1.03
C MET A 1 34.33 16.09 2.11
N ILE A 2 33.01 16.31 2.18
CA ILE A 2 32.16 15.68 3.18
C ILE A 2 31.89 14.25 2.68
N LYS A 3 32.33 13.23 3.45
CA LYS A 3 32.05 11.83 3.17
C LYS A 3 30.69 11.44 3.73
N GLY A 4 29.90 10.65 3.00
CA GLY A 4 28.66 10.08 3.50
C GLY A 4 28.94 9.04 4.61
N LEU A 5 27.94 8.77 5.45
CA LEU A 5 28.07 7.83 6.57
C LEU A 5 28.54 6.43 6.14
N LYS A 6 28.13 5.97 4.96
CA LYS A 6 28.56 4.67 4.40
C LYS A 6 30.05 4.58 4.05
N ASP A 7 30.69 5.71 3.82
CA ASP A 7 32.08 5.77 3.34
C ASP A 7 33.01 6.41 4.36
N ALA A 8 32.50 6.84 5.50
CA ALA A 8 33.27 7.42 6.58
C ALA A 8 34.13 6.34 7.24
N GLN A 9 35.43 6.63 7.38
CA GLN A 9 36.40 5.76 8.02
C GLN A 9 36.84 6.34 9.39
N ILE A 10 37.21 5.48 10.32
CA ILE A 10 37.73 5.91 11.62
C ILE A 10 38.93 6.86 11.44
N ALA A 11 39.79 6.56 10.47
CA ALA A 11 40.98 7.40 10.16
C ALA A 11 40.61 8.84 9.77
N ASP A 12 39.37 9.08 9.22
CA ASP A 12 38.93 10.43 8.83
C ASP A 12 38.68 11.34 10.04
N GLY A 13 38.37 10.77 11.20
CA GLY A 13 38.14 11.50 12.46
C GLY A 13 39.40 11.66 13.34
N LEU A 14 40.54 11.06 12.96
CA LEU A 14 41.76 11.10 13.74
C LEU A 14 42.69 12.21 13.27
N PRO A 15 43.58 12.73 14.17
CA PRO A 15 44.66 13.61 13.78
C PRO A 15 45.52 12.96 12.69
N ARG A 16 46.03 13.75 11.75
CA ARG A 16 46.73 13.25 10.56
C ARG A 16 47.88 12.31 10.89
N VAL A 17 48.64 12.60 11.95
CA VAL A 17 49.78 11.77 12.41
C VAL A 17 49.34 10.35 12.77
N LEU A 18 48.17 10.18 13.35
CA LEU A 18 47.61 8.88 13.71
C LEU A 18 46.93 8.22 12.51
N GLY A 19 46.13 8.99 11.74
CA GLY A 19 45.39 8.48 10.58
C GLY A 19 46.27 7.94 9.45
N GLU A 20 47.53 8.41 9.35
CA GLU A 20 48.52 7.94 8.35
C GLU A 20 49.27 6.68 8.78
N GLN A 21 49.13 6.23 10.03
CA GLN A 21 49.75 4.99 10.49
C GLN A 21 49.21 3.76 9.75
N PRO A 22 50.09 2.84 9.25
CA PRO A 22 49.63 1.69 8.46
C PRO A 22 48.62 0.81 9.18
N TRP A 23 48.80 0.57 10.47
CA TRP A 23 47.91 -0.25 11.27
C TRP A 23 46.52 0.43 11.49
N VAL A 24 46.50 1.76 11.64
CA VAL A 24 45.24 2.54 11.75
C VAL A 24 44.46 2.47 10.44
N ARG A 25 45.14 2.59 9.31
CA ARG A 25 44.53 2.44 7.99
C ARG A 25 43.94 1.04 7.78
N ALA A 26 44.73 -0.01 8.13
CA ALA A 26 44.24 -1.38 8.03
C ALA A 26 42.99 -1.62 8.92
N LEU A 27 43.04 -1.15 10.16
CA LEU A 27 41.91 -1.23 11.08
C LEU A 27 40.68 -0.45 10.54
N SER A 28 40.90 0.77 10.03
CA SER A 28 39.82 1.60 9.46
C SER A 28 39.14 0.94 8.28
N LEU A 29 39.89 0.25 7.41
CA LEU A 29 39.33 -0.51 6.29
C LEU A 29 38.52 -1.71 6.76
N ALA A 30 39.02 -2.47 7.73
CA ALA A 30 38.31 -3.61 8.30
C ALA A 30 37.00 -3.17 8.97
N MET A 31 37.04 -2.07 9.72
CA MET A 31 35.85 -1.51 10.38
C MET A 31 34.88 -0.90 9.38
N LEU A 32 35.31 -0.33 8.27
CA LEU A 32 34.46 0.18 7.22
C LEU A 32 33.59 -0.93 6.62
N GLU A 33 34.15 -2.10 6.35
CA GLU A 33 33.43 -3.24 5.81
C GLU A 33 32.37 -3.75 6.79
N LEU A 34 32.73 -3.83 8.07
CA LEU A 34 31.79 -4.18 9.13
C LEU A 34 30.66 -3.15 9.26
N HIS A 35 31.01 -1.86 9.18
CA HIS A 35 30.06 -0.76 9.24
C HIS A 35 29.07 -0.80 8.07
N ARG A 36 29.54 -1.04 6.85
CA ARG A 36 28.68 -1.19 5.67
C ARG A 36 27.66 -2.32 5.85
N LYS A 37 28.08 -3.48 6.31
CA LYS A 37 27.19 -4.60 6.62
C LYS A 37 26.15 -4.23 7.68
N THR A 38 26.59 -3.55 8.74
CA THR A 38 25.68 -3.07 9.79
C THR A 38 24.62 -2.11 9.21
N MET A 39 25.03 -1.18 8.35
CA MET A 39 24.09 -0.26 7.70
C MET A 39 23.11 -0.98 6.77
N ASP A 40 23.56 -2.02 6.08
CA ASP A 40 22.67 -2.83 5.25
C ASP A 40 21.65 -3.62 6.10
N TYR A 41 22.03 -4.14 7.26
CA TYR A 41 21.09 -4.75 8.21
C TYR A 41 20.11 -3.74 8.80
N ILE A 42 20.58 -2.53 9.15
CA ILE A 42 19.70 -1.46 9.63
C ILE A 42 18.66 -1.09 8.57
N ASN A 43 19.08 -0.92 7.31
CA ASN A 43 18.18 -0.64 6.21
C ASN A 43 17.18 -1.80 5.98
N GLY A 44 17.64 -3.05 6.04
CA GLY A 44 16.79 -4.23 5.93
C GLY A 44 15.79 -4.39 7.08
N SER A 45 16.07 -3.80 8.27
CA SER A 45 15.17 -3.85 9.43
C SER A 45 14.05 -2.80 9.37
N GLN A 46 14.10 -1.84 8.44
CA GLN A 46 13.10 -0.79 8.27
C GLN A 46 11.83 -1.27 7.54
N ILE A 47 11.32 -2.43 7.91
CA ILE A 47 10.21 -3.13 7.26
C ILE A 47 8.94 -2.23 7.20
N TYR A 48 8.67 -1.49 8.28
CA TYR A 48 7.45 -0.68 8.41
C TYR A 48 7.50 0.66 7.65
N THR A 49 8.68 1.19 7.40
CA THR A 49 8.88 2.49 6.74
C THR A 49 9.27 2.35 5.27
N ALA A 50 9.85 1.21 4.90
CA ALA A 50 10.35 0.92 3.55
C ALA A 50 9.46 -0.07 2.78
N ILE A 51 8.14 -0.01 2.98
CA ILE A 51 7.15 -0.94 2.38
C ILE A 51 7.30 -1.03 0.85
N ASP A 52 7.74 0.05 0.19
CA ASP A 52 7.92 0.09 -1.26
C ASP A 52 9.08 -0.80 -1.77
N THR A 53 10.02 -1.16 -0.91
CA THR A 53 11.21 -1.96 -1.26
C THR A 53 11.22 -3.36 -0.65
N VAL A 54 10.24 -3.66 0.20
CA VAL A 54 10.14 -4.94 0.90
C VAL A 54 9.75 -6.07 -0.06
N ALA A 55 10.30 -7.26 0.16
CA ALA A 55 9.97 -8.46 -0.59
C ALA A 55 8.50 -8.89 -0.38
N GLU A 56 7.93 -9.56 -1.37
CA GLU A 56 6.51 -9.95 -1.36
C GLU A 56 6.15 -10.83 -0.17
N GLU A 57 7.00 -11.81 0.17
CA GLU A 57 6.77 -12.71 1.31
C GLU A 57 6.67 -11.95 2.64
N VAL A 58 7.42 -10.85 2.77
CA VAL A 58 7.36 -10.01 3.98
C VAL A 58 6.08 -9.19 4.00
N LEU A 59 5.57 -8.73 2.84
CA LEU A 59 4.26 -8.06 2.74
C LEU A 59 3.13 -9.02 3.15
N ASP A 60 3.18 -10.27 2.69
CA ASP A 60 2.21 -11.29 3.07
C ASP A 60 2.26 -11.58 4.59
N ALA A 61 3.45 -11.67 5.18
CA ALA A 61 3.64 -11.82 6.61
C ALA A 61 3.12 -10.60 7.41
N LEU A 62 3.36 -9.38 6.91
CA LEU A 62 2.83 -8.15 7.50
C LEU A 62 1.30 -8.10 7.46
N ALA A 63 0.70 -8.55 6.36
CA ALA A 63 -0.75 -8.59 6.21
C ALA A 63 -1.40 -9.52 7.25
N VAL A 64 -0.80 -10.69 7.47
CA VAL A 64 -1.23 -11.64 8.52
C VAL A 64 -1.04 -11.04 9.92
N ASN A 65 0.13 -10.46 10.21
CA ASN A 65 0.44 -9.87 11.51
C ASN A 65 -0.51 -8.71 11.86
N TRP A 66 -0.84 -7.89 10.88
CA TRP A 66 -1.77 -6.78 11.03
C TRP A 66 -3.23 -7.19 10.86
N LYS A 67 -3.53 -8.47 10.59
CA LYS A 67 -4.87 -9.01 10.36
C LYS A 67 -5.65 -8.19 9.34
N ILE A 68 -5.09 -7.98 8.17
CA ILE A 68 -5.72 -7.21 7.10
C ILE A 68 -6.72 -8.13 6.37
N ASP A 69 -7.99 -8.05 6.75
CA ASP A 69 -9.05 -8.97 6.27
C ASP A 69 -9.36 -8.82 4.77
N TRP A 70 -8.99 -7.68 4.18
CA TRP A 70 -9.18 -7.39 2.74
C TRP A 70 -7.94 -7.66 1.89
N TYR A 71 -6.89 -8.24 2.47
CA TYR A 71 -5.69 -8.63 1.75
C TYR A 71 -5.91 -9.97 1.04
N ASP A 72 -5.42 -10.06 -0.20
CA ASP A 72 -5.43 -11.30 -0.99
C ASP A 72 -4.00 -11.56 -1.51
N THR A 73 -3.53 -12.79 -1.34
CA THR A 73 -2.20 -13.21 -1.82
C THR A 73 -2.11 -13.21 -3.35
N GLY A 74 -3.25 -13.27 -4.05
CA GLY A 74 -3.34 -13.20 -5.51
C GLY A 74 -3.25 -11.80 -6.09
N TYR A 75 -3.15 -10.76 -5.25
CA TYR A 75 -2.97 -9.39 -5.73
C TYR A 75 -1.57 -9.15 -6.31
N ASP A 76 -1.47 -8.23 -7.26
CA ASP A 76 -0.20 -7.72 -7.75
C ASP A 76 0.60 -7.06 -6.62
N ILE A 77 1.94 -7.09 -6.74
CA ILE A 77 2.85 -6.55 -5.71
C ILE A 77 2.59 -5.08 -5.39
N GLU A 78 2.21 -4.29 -6.40
CA GLU A 78 1.88 -2.88 -6.18
C GLU A 78 0.56 -2.69 -5.41
N GLN A 79 -0.43 -3.56 -5.65
CA GLN A 79 -1.67 -3.60 -4.86
C GLN A 79 -1.37 -4.01 -3.42
N LYS A 80 -0.57 -5.06 -3.22
CA LYS A 80 -0.13 -5.53 -1.90
C LYS A 80 0.54 -4.40 -1.10
N ARG A 81 1.47 -3.67 -1.72
CA ARG A 81 2.14 -2.52 -1.10
C ARG A 81 1.17 -1.40 -0.71
N ARG A 82 0.24 -1.03 -1.59
CA ARG A 82 -0.78 -0.02 -1.28
C ARG A 82 -1.67 -0.43 -0.13
N ILE A 83 -2.13 -1.66 -0.11
CA ILE A 83 -3.00 -2.21 0.94
C ILE A 83 -2.27 -2.17 2.29
N VAL A 84 -1.05 -2.70 2.37
CA VAL A 84 -0.26 -2.72 3.60
C VAL A 84 0.04 -1.29 4.08
N LYS A 85 0.40 -0.38 3.18
CA LYS A 85 0.72 1.02 3.48
C LYS A 85 -0.46 1.79 4.08
N THR A 86 -1.66 1.52 3.59
CA THR A 86 -2.88 2.22 4.02
C THR A 86 -3.60 1.54 5.19
N ALA A 87 -3.29 0.28 5.49
CA ALA A 87 -4.02 -0.54 6.44
C ALA A 87 -4.16 0.08 7.83
N LEU A 88 -3.09 0.64 8.39
CA LEU A 88 -3.13 1.27 9.72
C LEU A 88 -4.00 2.53 9.74
N ASN A 89 -3.97 3.33 8.65
CA ASN A 89 -4.81 4.50 8.53
C ASN A 89 -6.29 4.14 8.39
N ILE A 90 -6.60 3.14 7.57
CA ILE A 90 -7.94 2.61 7.41
C ILE A 90 -8.48 2.12 8.76
N ARG A 91 -7.70 1.34 9.52
CA ARG A 91 -8.10 0.87 10.85
C ARG A 91 -8.39 2.00 11.83
N ARG A 92 -7.58 3.06 11.82
CA ARG A 92 -7.78 4.21 12.70
C ARG A 92 -9.06 4.98 12.38
N THR A 93 -9.51 4.95 11.14
CA THR A 93 -10.67 5.71 10.64
C THR A 93 -11.85 4.82 10.24
N MET A 94 -11.86 3.56 10.65
CA MET A 94 -12.94 2.60 10.36
C MET A 94 -14.33 3.18 10.63
N GLY A 95 -15.29 2.79 9.82
CA GLY A 95 -16.67 3.26 9.91
C GLY A 95 -16.92 4.65 9.31
N THR A 96 -15.93 5.26 8.69
CA THR A 96 -16.09 6.52 7.94
C THR A 96 -16.12 6.27 6.44
N ALA A 97 -16.79 7.14 5.68
CA ALA A 97 -16.73 7.11 4.21
C ALA A 97 -15.30 7.29 3.68
N GLY A 98 -14.48 8.09 4.40
CA GLY A 98 -13.06 8.27 4.08
C GLY A 98 -12.26 6.97 4.16
N ALA A 99 -12.48 6.15 5.19
CA ALA A 99 -11.82 4.85 5.31
C ALA A 99 -12.22 3.91 4.16
N ALA A 100 -13.50 3.85 3.83
CA ALA A 100 -14.00 3.03 2.73
C ALA A 100 -13.46 3.50 1.36
N ARG A 101 -13.38 4.82 1.15
CA ARG A 101 -12.74 5.42 -0.05
C ARG A 101 -11.25 5.03 -0.15
N THR A 102 -10.52 5.17 0.94
CA THR A 102 -9.09 4.82 0.99
C THR A 102 -8.88 3.32 0.76
N GLN A 103 -9.72 2.47 1.31
CA GLN A 103 -9.66 1.03 1.11
C GLN A 103 -9.95 0.65 -0.34
N ALA A 104 -11.01 1.21 -0.92
CA ALA A 104 -11.37 0.96 -2.31
C ALA A 104 -10.26 1.40 -3.27
N ASP A 105 -9.67 2.57 -3.06
CA ASP A 105 -8.56 3.10 -3.86
C ASP A 105 -7.27 2.28 -3.70
N ALA A 106 -7.00 1.74 -2.51
CA ALA A 106 -5.84 0.89 -2.27
C ALA A 106 -5.91 -0.43 -3.05
N ILE A 107 -7.13 -1.00 -3.15
CA ILE A 107 -7.37 -2.23 -3.92
C ILE A 107 -7.42 -1.91 -5.42
N TYR A 108 -8.18 -0.88 -5.79
CA TYR A 108 -8.44 -0.48 -7.17
C TYR A 108 -8.17 1.01 -7.36
N PRO A 109 -6.98 1.38 -7.87
CA PRO A 109 -6.58 2.77 -8.00
C PRO A 109 -7.55 3.60 -8.82
N GLY A 110 -7.82 4.82 -8.36
CA GLY A 110 -8.76 5.73 -9.01
C GLY A 110 -10.22 5.44 -8.72
N THR A 111 -10.53 4.50 -7.83
CA THR A 111 -11.91 4.22 -7.42
C THR A 111 -12.49 5.37 -6.60
N LYS A 112 -13.69 5.79 -6.97
CA LYS A 112 -14.47 6.80 -6.24
C LYS A 112 -15.64 6.13 -5.54
N LEU A 113 -15.83 6.44 -4.26
CA LEU A 113 -17.01 6.07 -3.50
C LEU A 113 -17.86 7.32 -3.34
N GLU A 114 -19.09 7.25 -3.82
CA GLU A 114 -20.07 8.32 -3.74
C GLU A 114 -21.19 7.90 -2.78
N GLU A 115 -21.52 8.79 -1.84
CA GLU A 115 -22.63 8.55 -0.92
C GLU A 115 -23.98 8.92 -1.57
N TRP A 116 -25.08 8.34 -1.09
CA TRP A 116 -26.42 8.48 -1.65
C TRP A 116 -26.83 9.92 -1.97
N PHE A 117 -26.38 10.90 -1.18
CA PHE A 117 -26.69 12.31 -1.40
C PHE A 117 -25.85 12.96 -2.53
N GLU A 118 -24.73 12.33 -2.93
CA GLU A 118 -23.85 12.83 -4.01
C GLU A 118 -24.41 12.47 -5.39
N TYR A 119 -25.14 11.35 -5.51
CA TYR A 119 -25.72 10.89 -6.80
C TYR A 119 -27.26 10.77 -6.78
N GLY A 120 -27.93 11.20 -5.69
CA GLY A 120 -29.40 11.13 -5.58
C GLY A 120 -29.95 9.72 -5.37
N GLY A 121 -29.17 8.83 -4.79
CA GLY A 121 -29.55 7.44 -4.50
C GLY A 121 -30.39 7.26 -3.24
N THR A 122 -30.57 6.00 -2.83
CA THR A 122 -31.37 5.64 -1.66
C THR A 122 -30.60 5.92 -0.37
N HIS A 123 -31.27 6.52 0.61
CA HIS A 123 -30.69 6.82 1.92
C HIS A 123 -29.99 5.60 2.56
N GLY A 124 -28.77 5.81 3.06
CA GLY A 124 -27.97 4.76 3.68
C GLY A 124 -27.24 3.85 2.68
N LYS A 125 -27.33 4.14 1.39
CA LYS A 125 -26.59 3.43 0.35
C LYS A 125 -25.44 4.25 -0.20
N PHE A 126 -24.52 3.58 -0.88
CA PHE A 126 -23.40 4.21 -1.57
C PHE A 126 -23.14 3.53 -2.91
N ARG A 127 -22.54 4.27 -3.82
CA ARG A 127 -22.14 3.81 -5.15
C ARG A 127 -20.61 3.77 -5.25
N LEU A 128 -20.11 2.74 -5.92
CA LEU A 128 -18.69 2.61 -6.20
C LEU A 128 -18.44 2.85 -7.69
N ARG A 129 -17.55 3.78 -8.01
CA ARG A 129 -17.12 4.04 -9.38
C ARG A 129 -15.67 3.60 -9.52
N VAL A 130 -15.46 2.49 -10.24
CA VAL A 130 -14.15 1.86 -10.41
C VAL A 130 -13.55 2.30 -11.74
N ASN A 131 -12.31 2.80 -11.69
CA ASN A 131 -11.55 3.09 -12.89
C ASN A 131 -10.97 1.80 -13.45
N ILE A 132 -11.32 1.46 -14.69
CA ILE A 132 -10.83 0.28 -15.39
C ILE A 132 -10.12 0.72 -16.66
N THR A 133 -8.81 0.72 -16.61
CA THR A 133 -7.99 1.14 -17.74
C THR A 133 -7.60 -0.05 -18.63
N THR A 134 -7.50 -1.27 -18.06
CA THR A 134 -7.04 -2.45 -18.80
C THR A 134 -8.15 -3.46 -19.06
N VAL A 135 -8.06 -4.19 -20.18
CA VAL A 135 -9.01 -5.27 -20.53
C VAL A 135 -8.98 -6.41 -19.51
N GLU A 136 -7.82 -6.68 -18.95
CA GLU A 136 -7.63 -7.73 -17.93
C GLU A 136 -8.32 -7.38 -16.62
N GLU A 137 -8.27 -6.11 -16.19
CA GLU A 137 -9.01 -5.62 -15.04
C GLU A 137 -10.51 -5.73 -15.27
N ARG A 138 -11.01 -5.42 -16.48
CA ARG A 138 -12.43 -5.58 -16.86
C ARG A 138 -12.89 -7.02 -16.68
N GLN A 139 -12.09 -7.99 -17.11
CA GLN A 139 -12.46 -9.41 -17.00
C GLN A 139 -12.46 -9.89 -15.53
N LYS A 140 -11.49 -9.47 -14.74
CA LYS A 140 -11.44 -9.79 -13.31
C LYS A 140 -12.64 -9.20 -12.56
N PHE A 141 -13.02 -7.96 -12.86
CA PHE A 141 -14.17 -7.30 -12.25
C PHE A 141 -15.50 -7.86 -12.70
N ALA A 142 -15.67 -8.16 -13.99
CA ALA A 142 -16.91 -8.76 -14.50
C ALA A 142 -17.21 -10.15 -13.87
N ALA A 143 -16.16 -10.83 -13.36
CA ALA A 143 -16.30 -12.08 -12.64
C ALA A 143 -16.63 -11.89 -11.14
N MET A 144 -16.52 -10.66 -10.59
CA MET A 144 -16.82 -10.38 -9.20
C MET A 144 -18.28 -10.02 -9.00
N THR A 145 -18.92 -10.64 -8.03
CA THR A 145 -20.28 -10.27 -7.61
C THR A 145 -20.25 -9.03 -6.70
N ILE A 146 -21.34 -8.29 -6.65
CA ILE A 146 -21.51 -7.15 -5.71
C ILE A 146 -21.23 -7.60 -4.28
N ALA A 147 -21.71 -8.78 -3.89
CA ALA A 147 -21.48 -9.35 -2.57
C ALA A 147 -20.00 -9.56 -2.26
N GLU A 148 -19.18 -9.93 -3.23
CA GLU A 148 -17.74 -10.07 -3.06
C GLU A 148 -17.05 -8.71 -2.85
N ILE A 149 -17.43 -7.70 -3.62
CA ILE A 149 -16.93 -6.33 -3.47
C ILE A 149 -17.34 -5.76 -2.11
N GLU A 150 -18.61 -5.96 -1.73
CA GLU A 150 -19.11 -5.52 -0.43
C GLU A 150 -18.39 -6.21 0.72
N ARG A 151 -18.14 -7.50 0.62
CA ARG A 151 -17.36 -8.27 1.61
C ARG A 151 -15.94 -7.70 1.78
N ARG A 152 -15.28 -7.35 0.69
CA ARG A 152 -13.94 -6.75 0.72
C ARG A 152 -13.93 -5.36 1.37
N LEU A 153 -14.99 -4.59 1.19
CA LEU A 153 -15.16 -3.26 1.79
C LEU A 153 -15.74 -3.28 3.20
N ALA A 154 -16.25 -4.44 3.65
CA ALA A 154 -16.97 -4.57 4.93
C ALA A 154 -16.15 -4.10 6.14
N ALA A 155 -14.83 -4.25 6.10
CA ALA A 155 -13.96 -3.87 7.21
C ALA A 155 -13.91 -2.34 7.43
N ALA A 156 -13.97 -1.54 6.37
CA ALA A 156 -13.82 -0.09 6.49
C ALA A 156 -15.13 0.67 6.44
N LYS A 157 -16.18 0.12 5.81
CA LYS A 157 -17.46 0.81 5.67
C LYS A 157 -18.22 0.91 6.98
N ARG A 158 -19.13 1.86 7.07
CA ARG A 158 -20.11 1.93 8.16
C ARG A 158 -21.04 0.70 8.08
N PHE A 159 -21.37 0.08 9.22
CA PHE A 159 -22.19 -1.14 9.26
C PHE A 159 -23.56 -0.96 8.58
N SER A 160 -24.18 0.22 8.73
CA SER A 160 -25.48 0.57 8.15
C SER A 160 -25.43 1.03 6.67
N ALA A 161 -24.24 1.14 6.07
CA ALA A 161 -24.12 1.55 4.68
C ALA A 161 -24.05 0.32 3.76
N HIS A 162 -24.85 0.29 2.70
CA HIS A 162 -24.92 -0.82 1.76
C HIS A 162 -24.53 -0.36 0.35
N LEU A 163 -23.84 -1.23 -0.37
CA LEU A 163 -23.50 -0.97 -1.76
C LEU A 163 -24.75 -1.10 -2.63
N GLU A 164 -25.11 -0.02 -3.34
CA GLU A 164 -26.26 0.01 -4.24
C GLU A 164 -25.87 -0.38 -5.66
N GLU A 165 -24.76 0.19 -6.14
CA GLU A 165 -24.35 0.06 -7.53
C GLU A 165 -22.83 0.12 -7.65
N VAL A 166 -22.30 -0.60 -8.65
CA VAL A 166 -20.91 -0.48 -9.09
C VAL A 166 -20.89 -0.01 -10.53
N GLU A 167 -20.39 1.19 -10.75
CA GLU A 167 -20.17 1.75 -12.08
C GLU A 167 -18.71 1.59 -12.49
N TYR A 168 -18.49 1.26 -13.74
CA TYR A 168 -17.17 1.20 -14.33
C TYR A 168 -16.97 2.40 -15.25
N TYR A 169 -15.86 3.10 -15.12
CA TYR A 169 -15.51 4.18 -16.01
C TYR A 169 -14.07 4.03 -16.53
N ASP A 170 -13.86 4.50 -17.74
CA ASP A 170 -12.54 4.62 -18.35
C ASP A 170 -11.99 6.03 -18.10
N ALA A 171 -10.70 6.15 -17.81
CA ALA A 171 -10.00 7.43 -17.61
C ALA A 171 -10.10 8.36 -18.86
N GLY A 172 -10.49 7.82 -20.02
CA GLY A 172 -10.79 8.56 -21.24
C GLY A 172 -12.17 9.24 -21.28
N GLY A 173 -12.97 9.18 -20.22
CA GLY A 173 -14.22 9.95 -20.10
C GLY A 173 -15.46 9.32 -20.71
N THR A 174 -15.39 8.11 -21.26
CA THR A 174 -16.57 7.40 -21.75
C THR A 174 -17.09 6.48 -20.65
N ALA A 175 -18.08 6.95 -19.90
CA ALA A 175 -18.81 6.12 -18.95
C ALA A 175 -19.57 5.02 -19.70
N THR A 176 -19.02 3.82 -19.75
CA THR A 176 -19.80 2.65 -20.13
C THR A 176 -20.38 2.11 -18.83
N ALA A 177 -21.60 2.55 -18.53
CA ALA A 177 -22.38 2.04 -17.40
C ALA A 177 -22.68 0.56 -17.66
N TYR A 178 -21.94 -0.33 -17.02
CA TYR A 178 -22.40 -1.68 -16.76
C TYR A 178 -22.90 -1.70 -15.33
N GLY A 179 -24.17 -1.28 -15.16
CA GLY A 179 -24.87 -1.47 -13.92
C GLY A 179 -25.04 -2.95 -13.64
N ILE A 180 -24.34 -3.47 -12.63
CA ILE A 180 -24.77 -4.69 -11.97
C ILE A 180 -25.79 -4.23 -10.96
N ALA A 181 -27.05 -4.10 -11.42
CA ALA A 181 -28.18 -3.87 -10.55
C ALA A 181 -28.25 -5.00 -9.53
N ALA A 182 -28.35 -4.65 -8.26
CA ALA A 182 -28.70 -5.59 -7.22
C ALA A 182 -30.07 -6.21 -7.59
N MET A 183 -30.08 -7.48 -7.95
CA MET A 183 -31.34 -8.23 -7.96
C MET A 183 -31.78 -8.37 -6.50
N ALA A 184 -32.96 -7.81 -6.23
CA ALA A 184 -33.66 -7.86 -4.96
C ALA A 184 -33.94 -9.30 -4.51
#